data_0cfa90a2bba671ce5d43f443a56c1407
#
_entry.id   0cfa90a2bba671ce5d43f443a56c1407
#
_cell.length_a   1.000
_cell.length_b   1.000
_cell.length_c   1.000
_cell.angle_alpha   90.00
_cell.angle_beta   90.00
_cell.angle_gamma   90.00
#
_symmetry.space_group_name_H-M   'P 1'
#
loop_
_entity.id
_entity.type
_entity.pdbx_description
1 polymer ?
#
loop_
_entity_poly.entity_id
_entity_poly.type
_entity_poly.pdbx_seq_one_letter_code
_entity_poly.pdbx_strand_id
1 'polypeptide(L)'
;MTNDTATTTVAPGSDTPEPVLHASGVTMRFGGLTAVRDVELTVNSGEIVGLIGPNGAGKTTFFNCLTGLYVPTEGTVSYKGAVLPHKSHLVTQAGIARTFQNIRLFANMTVLENVLVGRHTRTKEGLWSALLRGPGFKRAERESEERAMELLEFTGLAAKRDHLARNLPYGEQRKLEIARALASEPGLLLLDEPTAGMNPQETRTTQDLVFAIRDQGIAVLVIEHDMRFIFNLCDRVAVLVQGEKLVEGTSEVVQGDERVVAAYLGTPYEGAPGADEVAEVEDAEAQSTSGTEGEKQ
;
A
#
# COMPACT_ATOMS: atom_id res chain seq x y z
N MET A 1 62.74 -0.12 -9.17
CA MET A 1 61.58 0.67 -8.71
C MET A 1 60.46 0.46 -9.73
N THR A 2 59.66 -0.55 -9.53
CA THR A 2 58.56 -0.91 -10.41
C THR A 2 57.23 -0.50 -9.72
N ASN A 3 56.56 0.48 -10.32
CA ASN A 3 55.22 0.90 -9.88
C ASN A 3 54.19 -0.09 -10.38
N ASP A 4 53.58 -0.82 -9.45
CA ASP A 4 52.41 -1.64 -9.69
C ASP A 4 51.13 -0.78 -9.50
N THR A 5 50.52 -0.41 -10.62
CA THR A 5 49.24 0.32 -10.62
C THR A 5 48.13 -0.73 -10.61
N ALA A 6 47.57 -1.00 -9.44
CA ALA A 6 46.40 -1.85 -9.29
C ALA A 6 45.18 -1.16 -9.93
N THR A 7 44.75 -1.65 -11.09
CA THR A 7 43.48 -1.27 -11.74
C THR A 7 42.34 -1.92 -10.99
N THR A 8 41.61 -1.13 -10.20
CA THR A 8 40.37 -1.58 -9.57
C THR A 8 39.30 -1.73 -10.65
N THR A 9 38.99 -2.97 -11.02
CA THR A 9 37.89 -3.32 -11.91
C THR A 9 36.59 -3.12 -11.15
N VAL A 10 35.83 -2.05 -11.48
CA VAL A 10 34.45 -1.87 -11.02
C VAL A 10 33.60 -2.90 -11.73
N ALA A 11 32.97 -3.79 -10.99
CA ALA A 11 32.01 -4.75 -11.51
C ALA A 11 30.80 -3.99 -12.12
N PRO A 12 30.23 -4.48 -13.25
CA PRO A 12 29.04 -3.86 -13.83
C PRO A 12 27.88 -3.96 -12.83
N GLY A 13 27.22 -2.84 -12.58
CA GLY A 13 26.09 -2.73 -11.67
C GLY A 13 24.99 -3.72 -12.07
N SER A 14 24.48 -4.42 -11.08
CA SER A 14 23.28 -5.23 -11.22
C SER A 14 22.11 -4.32 -11.63
N ASP A 15 21.46 -4.61 -12.76
CA ASP A 15 20.23 -3.98 -13.24
C ASP A 15 18.99 -4.31 -12.36
N THR A 16 19.20 -4.60 -11.10
CA THR A 16 18.10 -4.79 -10.13
C THR A 16 17.63 -3.39 -9.69
N PRO A 17 16.36 -3.03 -9.94
CA PRO A 17 15.84 -1.73 -9.51
C PRO A 17 16.03 -1.56 -8.00
N GLU A 18 16.50 -0.38 -7.60
CA GLU A 18 16.79 -0.08 -6.20
C GLU A 18 15.49 -0.10 -5.38
N PRO A 19 15.44 -0.85 -4.25
CA PRO A 19 14.24 -0.93 -3.44
C PRO A 19 13.91 0.42 -2.80
N VAL A 20 12.68 0.89 -3.03
CA VAL A 20 12.14 2.12 -2.41
C VAL A 20 11.63 1.82 -1.02
N LEU A 21 10.95 0.68 -0.84
CA LEU A 21 10.45 0.19 0.44
C LEU A 21 10.99 -1.21 0.71
N HIS A 22 11.44 -1.45 1.93
CA HIS A 22 11.79 -2.79 2.41
C HIS A 22 11.24 -2.98 3.82
N ALA A 23 10.27 -3.90 3.95
CA ALA A 23 9.80 -4.45 5.22
C ALA A 23 10.54 -5.76 5.46
N SER A 24 11.25 -5.86 6.57
CA SER A 24 12.06 -7.05 6.93
C SER A 24 11.58 -7.63 8.23
N GLY A 25 11.06 -8.87 8.19
CA GLY A 25 10.63 -9.64 9.34
C GLY A 25 9.53 -8.96 10.16
N VAL A 26 8.63 -8.22 9.53
CA VAL A 26 7.62 -7.42 10.23
C VAL A 26 6.63 -8.32 10.95
N THR A 27 6.62 -8.20 12.28
CA THR A 27 5.68 -8.90 13.16
C THR A 27 4.90 -7.88 13.98
N MET A 28 3.59 -8.10 14.10
CA MET A 28 2.70 -7.25 14.92
C MET A 28 1.81 -8.10 15.80
N ARG A 29 1.91 -7.89 17.12
CA ARG A 29 1.11 -8.59 18.14
C ARG A 29 0.22 -7.60 18.88
N PHE A 30 -1.00 -8.02 19.17
CA PHE A 30 -1.96 -7.31 20.02
C PHE A 30 -2.32 -8.23 21.21
N GLY A 31 -1.66 -8.03 22.34
CA GLY A 31 -1.80 -8.97 23.46
C GLY A 31 -1.36 -10.40 23.07
N GLY A 32 -2.28 -11.36 23.14
CA GLY A 32 -2.02 -12.76 22.73
C GLY A 32 -2.20 -13.04 21.24
N LEU A 33 -2.76 -12.09 20.46
CA LEU A 33 -3.01 -12.28 19.02
C LEU A 33 -1.83 -11.79 18.20
N THR A 34 -1.27 -12.64 17.34
CA THR A 34 -0.31 -12.26 16.31
C THR A 34 -1.08 -11.97 15.02
N ALA A 35 -1.21 -10.69 14.65
CA ALA A 35 -1.95 -10.27 13.48
C ALA A 35 -1.11 -10.25 12.20
N VAL A 36 0.22 -10.12 12.34
CA VAL A 36 1.21 -10.21 11.25
C VAL A 36 2.44 -10.90 11.83
N ARG A 37 3.02 -11.85 11.11
CA ARG A 37 4.16 -12.64 11.56
C ARG A 37 5.22 -12.72 10.46
N ASP A 38 6.42 -12.25 10.76
CA ASP A 38 7.64 -12.37 9.94
C ASP A 38 7.45 -12.04 8.46
N VAL A 39 6.69 -10.95 8.17
CA VAL A 39 6.39 -10.57 6.80
C VAL A 39 7.56 -9.78 6.20
N GLU A 40 8.05 -10.29 5.09
CA GLU A 40 9.02 -9.63 4.22
C GLU A 40 8.34 -9.12 2.96
N LEU A 41 8.54 -7.84 2.61
CA LEU A 41 8.04 -7.24 1.38
C LEU A 41 9.00 -6.15 0.90
N THR A 42 9.29 -6.18 -0.40
CA THR A 42 10.07 -5.15 -1.06
C THR A 42 9.24 -4.49 -2.15
N VAL A 43 9.34 -3.17 -2.30
CA VAL A 43 8.76 -2.43 -3.43
C VAL A 43 9.88 -1.66 -4.10
N ASN A 44 10.05 -1.84 -5.41
CA ASN A 44 11.09 -1.18 -6.20
C ASN A 44 10.58 0.15 -6.78
N SER A 45 11.52 0.99 -7.24
CA SER A 45 11.16 2.25 -7.91
C SER A 45 10.38 1.97 -9.19
N GLY A 46 9.26 2.70 -9.41
CA GLY A 46 8.43 2.53 -10.60
C GLY A 46 7.74 1.17 -10.71
N GLU A 47 7.59 0.44 -9.61
CA GLU A 47 6.90 -0.85 -9.53
C GLU A 47 5.50 -0.67 -8.92
N ILE A 48 4.53 -1.44 -9.42
CA ILE A 48 3.21 -1.60 -8.79
C ILE A 48 3.16 -2.97 -8.14
N VAL A 49 3.09 -3.02 -6.80
CA VAL A 49 2.96 -4.25 -6.02
C VAL A 49 1.55 -4.36 -5.45
N GLY A 50 0.92 -5.51 -5.64
CA GLY A 50 -0.36 -5.86 -5.01
C GLY A 50 -0.16 -6.61 -3.70
N LEU A 51 -0.96 -6.30 -2.69
CA LEU A 51 -1.06 -7.08 -1.45
C LEU A 51 -2.48 -7.59 -1.29
N ILE A 52 -2.67 -8.89 -1.45
CA ILE A 52 -3.98 -9.54 -1.39
C ILE A 52 -4.04 -10.55 -0.24
N GLY A 53 -5.21 -11.12 -0.01
CA GLY A 53 -5.44 -12.15 0.99
C GLY A 53 -6.88 -12.11 1.50
N PRO A 54 -7.37 -13.17 2.14
CA PRO A 54 -8.73 -13.22 2.70
C PRO A 54 -8.96 -12.15 3.79
N ASN A 55 -10.21 -12.01 4.22
CA ASN A 55 -10.54 -11.12 5.33
C ASN A 55 -9.87 -11.63 6.62
N GLY A 56 -9.30 -10.71 7.40
CA GLY A 56 -8.53 -11.07 8.59
C GLY A 56 -7.08 -11.52 8.35
N ALA A 57 -6.62 -11.59 7.10
CA ALA A 57 -5.25 -12.00 6.77
C ALA A 57 -4.13 -11.08 7.28
N GLY A 58 -4.45 -9.93 7.92
CA GLY A 58 -3.45 -9.02 8.45
C GLY A 58 -3.04 -7.86 7.53
N LYS A 59 -3.60 -7.75 6.31
CA LYS A 59 -3.25 -6.73 5.31
C LYS A 59 -3.27 -5.30 5.86
N THR A 60 -4.38 -4.87 6.44
CA THR A 60 -4.52 -3.52 7.02
C THR A 60 -3.55 -3.29 8.19
N THR A 61 -3.31 -4.31 9.00
CA THR A 61 -2.32 -4.25 10.09
C THR A 61 -0.91 -4.03 9.53
N PHE A 62 -0.54 -4.78 8.50
CA PHE A 62 0.74 -4.64 7.82
C PHE A 62 0.89 -3.24 7.20
N PHE A 63 -0.12 -2.73 6.48
CA PHE A 63 -0.12 -1.34 5.97
C PHE A 63 0.03 -0.29 7.08
N ASN A 64 -0.58 -0.51 8.23
CA ASN A 64 -0.44 0.38 9.37
C ASN A 64 1.00 0.38 9.93
N CYS A 65 1.70 -0.77 9.86
CA CYS A 65 3.13 -0.84 10.19
C CYS A 65 3.97 -0.06 9.17
N LEU A 66 3.70 -0.22 7.85
CA LEU A 66 4.43 0.50 6.79
C LEU A 66 4.27 2.02 6.87
N THR A 67 3.18 2.51 7.43
CA THR A 67 2.86 3.95 7.51
C THR A 67 3.11 4.56 8.89
N GLY A 68 3.72 3.81 9.82
CA GLY A 68 4.03 4.29 11.16
C GLY A 68 2.80 4.59 12.03
N LEU A 69 1.62 4.06 11.66
CA LEU A 69 0.42 4.05 12.51
C LEU A 69 0.55 3.01 13.62
N TYR A 70 1.20 1.88 13.32
CA TYR A 70 1.60 0.89 14.31
C TYR A 70 3.12 0.74 14.31
N VAL A 71 3.67 0.54 15.49
CA VAL A 71 5.08 0.18 15.67
C VAL A 71 5.15 -1.33 15.61
N PRO A 72 5.87 -1.94 14.65
CA PRO A 72 6.06 -3.37 14.64
C PRO A 72 6.61 -3.89 15.98
N THR A 73 6.11 -5.05 16.43
CA THR A 73 6.63 -5.70 17.63
C THR A 73 8.03 -6.25 17.38
N GLU A 74 8.28 -6.73 16.15
CA GLU A 74 9.58 -7.22 15.67
C GLU A 74 9.74 -6.82 14.20
N GLY A 75 10.98 -6.85 13.73
CA GLY A 75 11.32 -6.45 12.35
C GLY A 75 11.42 -4.95 12.16
N THR A 76 11.68 -4.54 10.94
CA THR A 76 11.90 -3.13 10.58
C THR A 76 11.28 -2.80 9.23
N VAL A 77 10.92 -1.53 9.05
CA VAL A 77 10.50 -0.99 7.76
C VAL A 77 11.49 0.11 7.39
N SER A 78 12.07 0.02 6.21
CA SER A 78 12.98 1.02 5.66
C SER A 78 12.45 1.60 4.35
N TYR A 79 12.73 2.88 4.11
CA TYR A 79 12.41 3.59 2.89
C TYR A 79 13.68 4.25 2.36
N LYS A 80 14.04 3.95 1.09
CA LYS A 80 15.30 4.41 0.46
C LYS A 80 16.51 4.17 1.37
N GLY A 81 16.61 2.96 1.94
CA GLY A 81 17.69 2.54 2.82
C GLY A 81 17.66 3.08 4.25
N ALA A 82 16.78 4.03 4.59
CA ALA A 82 16.64 4.58 5.94
C ALA A 82 15.48 3.93 6.69
N VAL A 83 15.71 3.51 7.94
CA VAL A 83 14.63 2.98 8.81
C VAL A 83 13.59 4.07 9.04
N LEU A 84 12.32 3.72 8.83
CA LEU A 84 11.21 4.66 8.99
C LEU A 84 10.94 5.00 10.46
N PRO A 85 10.64 6.27 10.75
CA PRO A 85 10.22 6.67 12.08
C PRO A 85 8.81 6.16 12.40
N HIS A 86 8.55 5.84 13.67
CA HIS A 86 7.26 5.34 14.14
C HIS A 86 6.22 6.47 14.37
N LYS A 87 6.09 7.38 13.38
CA LYS A 87 5.12 8.48 13.42
C LYS A 87 4.67 8.79 11.99
N SER A 88 3.38 8.68 11.71
CA SER A 88 2.83 8.79 10.36
C SER A 88 3.19 10.10 9.65
N HIS A 89 3.22 11.24 10.36
CA HIS A 89 3.59 12.51 9.74
C HIS A 89 5.06 12.55 9.30
N LEU A 90 5.97 11.88 10.02
CA LEU A 90 7.37 11.75 9.63
C LEU A 90 7.54 10.77 8.45
N VAL A 91 6.74 9.72 8.39
CA VAL A 91 6.70 8.79 7.26
C VAL A 91 6.24 9.54 5.99
N THR A 92 5.22 10.40 6.10
CA THR A 92 4.79 11.25 4.98
C THR A 92 5.89 12.24 4.57
N GLN A 93 6.58 12.86 5.53
CA GLN A 93 7.72 13.74 5.22
C GLN A 93 8.89 13.00 4.57
N ALA A 94 9.10 11.73 4.92
CA ALA A 94 10.11 10.87 4.26
C ALA A 94 9.78 10.59 2.79
N GLY A 95 8.50 10.67 2.39
CA GLY A 95 8.07 10.52 1.00
C GLY A 95 7.15 9.32 0.76
N ILE A 96 6.44 8.83 1.77
CA ILE A 96 5.40 7.81 1.64
C ILE A 96 4.05 8.47 1.87
N ALA A 97 3.15 8.40 0.88
CA ALA A 97 1.76 8.83 1.03
C ALA A 97 0.81 7.62 1.05
N ARG A 98 -0.34 7.79 1.69
CA ARG A 98 -1.39 6.76 1.76
C ARG A 98 -2.77 7.36 1.54
N THR A 99 -3.62 6.64 0.80
CA THR A 99 -5.07 6.80 0.86
C THR A 99 -5.65 5.89 1.94
N PHE A 100 -6.92 6.08 2.29
CA PHE A 100 -7.59 5.28 3.31
C PHE A 100 -8.79 4.58 2.70
N GLN A 101 -9.14 3.40 3.22
CA GLN A 101 -10.33 2.66 2.79
C GLN A 101 -11.60 3.53 2.84
N ASN A 102 -11.81 4.23 3.94
CA ASN A 102 -12.85 5.25 4.05
C ASN A 102 -12.31 6.60 3.60
N ILE A 103 -12.92 7.23 2.63
CA ILE A 103 -12.52 8.54 2.09
C ILE A 103 -12.41 9.57 3.23
N ARG A 104 -11.22 10.17 3.38
CA ARG A 104 -10.92 11.17 4.41
C ARG A 104 -10.67 12.54 3.80
N LEU A 105 -11.66 13.06 3.08
CA LEU A 105 -11.60 14.43 2.54
C LEU A 105 -12.11 15.45 3.55
N PHE A 106 -11.65 16.68 3.41
CA PHE A 106 -12.23 17.82 4.10
C PHE A 106 -13.50 18.22 3.36
N ALA A 107 -14.64 17.65 3.76
CA ALA A 107 -15.91 17.68 3.04
C ALA A 107 -16.43 19.11 2.73
N ASN A 108 -16.14 20.08 3.63
CA ASN A 108 -16.54 21.47 3.51
C ASN A 108 -15.50 22.38 2.84
N MET A 109 -14.38 21.82 2.41
CA MET A 109 -13.37 22.49 1.59
C MET A 109 -13.62 22.20 0.12
N THR A 110 -13.15 23.10 -0.75
CA THR A 110 -13.15 22.89 -2.19
C THR A 110 -12.19 21.78 -2.61
N VAL A 111 -12.32 21.34 -3.85
CA VAL A 111 -11.41 20.36 -4.47
C VAL A 111 -9.97 20.90 -4.44
N LEU A 112 -9.76 22.16 -4.83
CA LEU A 112 -8.45 22.80 -4.79
C LEU A 112 -7.88 22.87 -3.36
N GLU A 113 -8.67 23.33 -2.38
CA GLU A 113 -8.24 23.42 -0.99
C GLU A 113 -7.82 22.07 -0.40
N ASN A 114 -8.53 20.99 -0.76
CA ASN A 114 -8.14 19.64 -0.34
C ASN A 114 -6.73 19.26 -0.84
N VAL A 115 -6.39 19.57 -2.10
CA VAL A 115 -5.07 19.29 -2.66
C VAL A 115 -4.01 20.18 -2.00
N LEU A 116 -4.31 21.46 -1.76
CA LEU A 116 -3.40 22.40 -1.09
C LEU A 116 -3.05 21.94 0.34
N VAL A 117 -4.00 21.34 1.08
CA VAL A 117 -3.71 20.73 2.38
C VAL A 117 -2.65 19.63 2.26
N GLY A 118 -2.69 18.81 1.18
CA GLY A 118 -1.68 17.78 0.93
C GLY A 118 -0.28 18.38 0.72
N ARG A 119 -0.17 19.56 0.14
CA ARG A 119 1.12 20.26 -0.08
C ARG A 119 1.73 20.85 1.19
N HIS A 120 0.95 21.03 2.25
CA HIS A 120 1.46 21.63 3.49
C HIS A 120 2.68 20.91 4.08
N THR A 121 2.83 19.62 3.81
CA THR A 121 4.03 18.85 4.22
C THR A 121 5.31 19.28 3.51
N ARG A 122 5.20 19.95 2.36
CA ARG A 122 6.32 20.42 1.51
C ARG A 122 6.61 21.91 1.66
N THR A 123 5.66 22.70 2.14
CA THR A 123 5.87 24.12 2.41
C THR A 123 6.66 24.28 3.70
N LYS A 124 7.92 24.71 3.60
CA LYS A 124 8.80 24.98 4.76
C LYS A 124 8.49 26.32 5.45
N GLU A 125 7.30 26.85 5.27
CA GLU A 125 6.96 28.16 5.83
C GLU A 125 6.70 28.07 7.31
N GLY A 126 7.64 28.60 8.10
CA GLY A 126 7.48 28.77 9.54
C GLY A 126 6.40 29.82 9.85
N LEU A 127 5.85 29.78 11.07
CA LEU A 127 4.86 30.73 11.60
C LEU A 127 5.21 32.21 11.33
N TRP A 128 6.49 32.54 11.24
CA TRP A 128 6.97 33.91 10.97
C TRP A 128 6.78 34.38 9.52
N SER A 129 6.88 33.47 8.53
CA SER A 129 6.65 33.82 7.11
C SER A 129 5.16 34.05 6.83
N ALA A 130 4.29 33.26 7.44
CA ALA A 130 2.84 33.43 7.38
C ALA A 130 2.38 34.75 8.03
N LEU A 131 3.04 35.19 9.13
CA LEU A 131 2.71 36.42 9.83
C LEU A 131 3.09 37.68 9.04
N LEU A 132 4.20 37.65 8.31
CA LEU A 132 4.74 38.80 7.58
C LEU A 132 4.19 38.98 6.16
N ARG A 133 3.49 37.98 5.58
CA ARG A 133 2.90 37.98 4.20
C ARG A 133 3.78 38.67 3.14
N GLY A 134 5.09 38.47 3.23
CA GLY A 134 6.08 39.09 2.35
C GLY A 134 6.01 38.57 0.91
N PRO A 135 6.80 39.15 -0.03
CA PRO A 135 6.83 38.72 -1.43
C PRO A 135 7.16 37.22 -1.60
N GLY A 136 7.98 36.65 -0.72
CA GLY A 136 8.31 35.21 -0.70
C GLY A 136 7.09 34.34 -0.42
N PHE A 137 6.26 34.73 0.55
CA PHE A 137 5.01 34.02 0.88
C PHE A 137 4.07 33.96 -0.34
N LYS A 138 3.82 35.10 -1.00
CA LYS A 138 2.96 35.14 -2.19
C LYS A 138 3.49 34.29 -3.34
N ARG A 139 4.81 34.17 -3.47
CA ARG A 139 5.43 33.32 -4.48
C ARG A 139 5.22 31.83 -4.15
N ALA A 140 5.49 31.42 -2.94
CA ALA A 140 5.31 30.03 -2.49
C ALA A 140 3.82 29.60 -2.54
N GLU A 141 2.89 30.51 -2.19
CA GLU A 141 1.45 30.29 -2.31
C GLU A 141 1.05 30.05 -3.77
N ARG A 142 1.54 30.88 -4.70
CA ARG A 142 1.30 30.71 -6.14
C ARG A 142 1.88 29.41 -6.66
N GLU A 143 3.13 29.10 -6.37
CA GLU A 143 3.79 27.83 -6.76
C GLU A 143 3.01 26.61 -6.21
N SER A 144 2.46 26.73 -5.01
CA SER A 144 1.61 25.67 -4.42
C SER A 144 0.27 25.54 -5.15
N GLU A 145 -0.35 26.66 -5.52
CA GLU A 145 -1.61 26.65 -6.27
C GLU A 145 -1.41 26.12 -7.70
N GLU A 146 -0.35 26.55 -8.40
CA GLU A 146 0.01 26.02 -9.72
C GLU A 146 0.20 24.51 -9.69
N ARG A 147 0.98 24.01 -8.72
CA ARG A 147 1.20 22.56 -8.57
C ARG A 147 -0.09 21.81 -8.19
N ALA A 148 -0.95 22.39 -7.36
CA ALA A 148 -2.23 21.79 -7.04
C ALA A 148 -3.14 21.69 -8.29
N MET A 149 -3.13 22.71 -9.14
CA MET A 149 -3.88 22.71 -10.42
C MET A 149 -3.35 21.64 -11.38
N GLU A 150 -2.03 21.49 -11.52
CA GLU A 150 -1.43 20.41 -12.33
C GLU A 150 -1.91 19.02 -11.86
N LEU A 151 -1.97 18.79 -10.54
CA LEU A 151 -2.47 17.54 -9.98
C LEU A 151 -3.97 17.34 -10.22
N LEU A 152 -4.76 18.42 -10.20
CA LEU A 152 -6.17 18.37 -10.55
C LEU A 152 -6.38 18.09 -12.04
N GLU A 153 -5.55 18.63 -12.92
CA GLU A 153 -5.55 18.29 -14.34
C GLU A 153 -5.18 16.83 -14.55
N PHE A 154 -4.11 16.36 -13.91
CA PHE A 154 -3.64 14.98 -13.98
C PHE A 154 -4.71 13.97 -13.53
N THR A 155 -5.49 14.30 -12.49
CA THR A 155 -6.58 13.45 -11.98
C THR A 155 -7.94 13.69 -12.66
N GLY A 156 -8.01 14.66 -13.60
CA GLY A 156 -9.23 15.01 -14.33
C GLY A 156 -10.26 15.80 -13.52
N LEU A 157 -9.83 16.49 -12.46
CA LEU A 157 -10.71 17.25 -11.56
C LEU A 157 -10.61 18.78 -11.70
N ALA A 158 -9.77 19.29 -12.62
CA ALA A 158 -9.51 20.71 -12.77
C ALA A 158 -10.78 21.58 -12.99
N ALA A 159 -11.74 21.08 -13.79
CA ALA A 159 -13.01 21.78 -14.04
C ALA A 159 -13.89 21.92 -12.79
N LYS A 160 -13.60 21.15 -11.73
CA LYS A 160 -14.36 21.12 -10.46
C LYS A 160 -13.60 21.74 -9.30
N ARG A 161 -12.51 22.46 -9.55
CA ARG A 161 -11.61 23.00 -8.51
C ARG A 161 -12.32 23.76 -7.39
N ASP A 162 -13.39 24.50 -7.75
CA ASP A 162 -14.16 25.35 -6.82
C ASP A 162 -15.38 24.62 -6.21
N HIS A 163 -15.63 23.36 -6.57
CA HIS A 163 -16.71 22.57 -5.97
C HIS A 163 -16.31 22.10 -4.59
N LEU A 164 -17.28 22.01 -3.67
CA LEU A 164 -17.05 21.38 -2.37
C LEU A 164 -16.84 19.87 -2.56
N ALA A 165 -15.85 19.31 -1.84
CA ALA A 165 -15.48 17.90 -1.95
C ALA A 165 -16.66 16.95 -1.69
N ARG A 166 -17.56 17.29 -0.76
CA ARG A 166 -18.78 16.52 -0.47
C ARG A 166 -19.77 16.42 -1.63
N ASN A 167 -19.70 17.34 -2.58
CA ASN A 167 -20.63 17.39 -3.71
C ASN A 167 -20.13 16.59 -4.93
N LEU A 168 -18.93 16.01 -4.84
CA LEU A 168 -18.39 15.14 -5.87
C LEU A 168 -19.03 13.75 -5.82
N PRO A 169 -19.26 13.09 -6.98
CA PRO A 169 -19.52 11.66 -7.03
C PRO A 169 -18.42 10.87 -6.34
N TYR A 170 -18.75 9.65 -5.85
CA TYR A 170 -17.82 8.83 -5.06
C TYR A 170 -16.48 8.56 -5.77
N GLY A 171 -16.50 8.15 -7.04
CA GLY A 171 -15.27 7.92 -7.81
C GLY A 171 -14.39 9.16 -7.97
N GLU A 172 -15.00 10.37 -8.04
CA GLU A 172 -14.26 11.63 -8.08
C GLU A 172 -13.69 12.02 -6.72
N GLN A 173 -14.38 11.69 -5.63
CA GLN A 173 -13.85 11.86 -4.28
C GLN A 173 -12.61 10.99 -4.07
N ARG A 174 -12.60 9.75 -4.61
CA ARG A 174 -11.40 8.87 -4.58
C ARG A 174 -10.24 9.48 -5.38
N LYS A 175 -10.51 9.99 -6.58
CA LYS A 175 -9.49 10.70 -7.37
C LYS A 175 -8.94 11.92 -6.64
N LEU A 176 -9.78 12.67 -5.94
CA LEU A 176 -9.35 13.81 -5.13
C LEU A 176 -8.48 13.36 -3.94
N GLU A 177 -8.79 12.24 -3.31
CA GLU A 177 -7.95 11.67 -2.25
C GLU A 177 -6.56 11.29 -2.78
N ILE A 178 -6.49 10.68 -3.98
CA ILE A 178 -5.22 10.39 -4.66
C ILE A 178 -4.48 11.70 -5.00
N ALA A 179 -5.16 12.70 -5.58
CA ALA A 179 -4.55 13.99 -5.89
C ALA A 179 -3.96 14.66 -4.64
N ARG A 180 -4.67 14.63 -3.51
CA ARG A 180 -4.18 15.14 -2.22
C ARG A 180 -2.97 14.35 -1.71
N ALA A 181 -2.95 13.03 -1.88
CA ALA A 181 -1.80 12.21 -1.50
C ALA A 181 -0.58 12.54 -2.37
N LEU A 182 -0.76 12.68 -3.69
CA LEU A 182 0.29 13.07 -4.64
C LEU A 182 0.84 14.48 -4.38
N ALA A 183 0.03 15.38 -3.79
CA ALA A 183 0.45 16.73 -3.44
C ALA A 183 1.58 16.76 -2.42
N SER A 184 1.79 15.69 -1.65
CA SER A 184 2.96 15.53 -0.77
C SER A 184 4.22 15.09 -1.54
N GLU A 185 4.19 14.97 -2.87
CA GLU A 185 5.30 14.55 -3.74
C GLU A 185 5.95 13.25 -3.25
N PRO A 186 5.18 12.16 -3.12
CA PRO A 186 5.70 10.91 -2.60
C PRO A 186 6.57 10.18 -3.63
N GLY A 187 7.55 9.41 -3.17
CA GLY A 187 8.21 8.40 -4.00
C GLY A 187 7.55 7.02 -3.90
N LEU A 188 6.65 6.85 -2.92
CA LEU A 188 5.82 5.66 -2.75
C LEU A 188 4.40 6.05 -2.35
N LEU A 189 3.41 5.55 -3.10
CA LEU A 189 1.99 5.72 -2.84
C LEU A 189 1.37 4.39 -2.38
N LEU A 190 0.73 4.39 -1.22
CA LEU A 190 -0.03 3.26 -0.70
C LEU A 190 -1.52 3.49 -0.96
N LEU A 191 -2.15 2.58 -1.70
CA LEU A 191 -3.58 2.62 -2.04
C LEU A 191 -4.32 1.52 -1.27
N ASP A 192 -5.31 1.93 -0.48
CA ASP A 192 -6.12 1.05 0.35
C ASP A 192 -7.52 0.94 -0.26
N GLU A 193 -7.80 -0.18 -0.94
CA GLU A 193 -9.04 -0.47 -1.67
C GLU A 193 -9.49 0.69 -2.58
N PRO A 194 -8.65 1.10 -3.55
CA PRO A 194 -8.91 2.28 -4.36
C PRO A 194 -10.16 2.18 -5.25
N THR A 195 -10.64 0.97 -5.54
CA THR A 195 -11.78 0.72 -6.43
C THR A 195 -13.06 0.32 -5.70
N ALA A 196 -13.04 0.27 -4.36
CA ALA A 196 -14.22 -0.10 -3.56
C ALA A 196 -15.42 0.78 -3.91
N GLY A 197 -16.57 0.14 -4.25
CA GLY A 197 -17.81 0.82 -4.59
C GLY A 197 -17.87 1.49 -5.96
N MET A 198 -16.86 1.28 -6.81
CA MET A 198 -16.81 1.81 -8.18
C MET A 198 -17.51 0.90 -9.18
N ASN A 199 -18.07 1.50 -10.22
CA ASN A 199 -18.53 0.77 -11.39
C ASN A 199 -17.35 0.35 -12.29
N PRO A 200 -17.51 -0.58 -13.27
CA PRO A 200 -16.42 -1.06 -14.10
C PRO A 200 -15.70 0.02 -14.92
N GLN A 201 -16.37 1.11 -15.29
CA GLN A 201 -15.76 2.21 -16.02
C GLN A 201 -14.89 3.07 -15.09
N GLU A 202 -15.35 3.36 -13.89
CA GLU A 202 -14.59 4.07 -12.86
C GLU A 202 -13.36 3.27 -12.46
N THR A 203 -13.49 1.94 -12.29
CA THR A 203 -12.36 1.03 -12.01
C THR A 203 -11.28 1.13 -13.09
N ARG A 204 -11.65 1.08 -14.37
CA ARG A 204 -10.69 1.24 -15.49
C ARG A 204 -9.99 2.60 -15.43
N THR A 205 -10.75 3.69 -15.24
CA THR A 205 -10.18 5.02 -15.15
C THR A 205 -9.22 5.14 -13.95
N THR A 206 -9.50 4.47 -12.84
CA THR A 206 -8.61 4.42 -11.68
C THR A 206 -7.36 3.61 -12.00
N GLN A 207 -7.48 2.51 -12.74
CA GLN A 207 -6.34 1.72 -13.21
C GLN A 207 -5.41 2.55 -14.10
N ASP A 208 -5.97 3.26 -15.08
CA ASP A 208 -5.21 4.15 -15.97
C ASP A 208 -4.48 5.26 -15.16
N LEU A 209 -5.14 5.81 -14.15
CA LEU A 209 -4.52 6.79 -13.25
C LEU A 209 -3.35 6.19 -12.47
N VAL A 210 -3.46 4.95 -11.96
CA VAL A 210 -2.37 4.29 -11.24
C VAL A 210 -1.18 4.00 -12.16
N PHE A 211 -1.43 3.57 -13.41
CA PHE A 211 -0.36 3.45 -14.41
C PHE A 211 0.33 4.78 -14.68
N ALA A 212 -0.44 5.86 -14.87
CA ALA A 212 0.12 7.18 -15.09
C ALA A 212 0.95 7.68 -13.89
N ILE A 213 0.58 7.32 -12.66
CA ILE A 213 1.35 7.62 -11.44
C ILE A 213 2.68 6.86 -11.45
N ARG A 214 2.66 5.56 -11.75
CA ARG A 214 3.88 4.74 -11.88
C ARG A 214 4.82 5.32 -12.95
N ASP A 215 4.27 5.71 -14.08
CA ASP A 215 5.04 6.24 -15.22
C ASP A 215 5.72 7.60 -14.88
N GLN A 216 5.30 8.28 -13.81
CA GLN A 216 6.03 9.40 -13.20
C GLN A 216 7.18 8.95 -12.28
N GLY A 217 7.45 7.65 -12.18
CA GLY A 217 8.50 7.09 -11.32
C GLY A 217 8.09 6.87 -9.86
N ILE A 218 6.81 7.03 -9.54
CA ILE A 218 6.27 6.79 -8.19
C ILE A 218 5.96 5.30 -8.06
N ALA A 219 6.56 4.65 -7.05
CA ALA A 219 6.21 3.28 -6.71
C ALA A 219 4.80 3.23 -6.09
N VAL A 220 4.08 2.14 -6.33
CA VAL A 220 2.72 1.97 -5.80
C VAL A 220 2.59 0.63 -5.08
N LEU A 221 2.02 0.64 -3.89
CA LEU A 221 1.61 -0.56 -3.16
C LEU A 221 0.10 -0.51 -2.96
N VAL A 222 -0.62 -1.52 -3.47
CA VAL A 222 -2.09 -1.56 -3.49
C VAL A 222 -2.60 -2.72 -2.65
N ILE A 223 -3.53 -2.45 -1.73
CA ILE A 223 -4.40 -3.49 -1.16
C ILE A 223 -5.72 -3.49 -1.92
N GLU A 224 -6.15 -4.64 -2.38
CA GLU A 224 -7.46 -4.83 -3.01
C GLU A 224 -7.97 -6.25 -2.78
N HIS A 225 -9.27 -6.42 -2.93
CA HIS A 225 -9.95 -7.71 -2.93
C HIS A 225 -10.51 -8.07 -4.31
N ASP A 226 -10.54 -7.13 -5.26
CA ASP A 226 -10.85 -7.41 -6.66
C ASP A 226 -9.61 -7.98 -7.36
N MET A 227 -9.60 -9.32 -7.50
CA MET A 227 -8.52 -10.06 -8.15
C MET A 227 -8.28 -9.63 -9.58
N ARG A 228 -9.36 -9.28 -10.34
CA ARG A 228 -9.21 -8.86 -11.75
C ARG A 228 -8.49 -7.55 -11.83
N PHE A 229 -8.79 -6.62 -10.94
CA PHE A 229 -8.11 -5.34 -10.87
C PHE A 229 -6.62 -5.54 -10.54
N ILE A 230 -6.30 -6.30 -9.51
CA ILE A 230 -4.92 -6.56 -9.06
C ILE A 230 -4.09 -7.24 -10.15
N PHE A 231 -4.60 -8.31 -10.75
CA PHE A 231 -3.85 -9.08 -11.75
C PHE A 231 -3.63 -8.32 -13.07
N ASN A 232 -4.48 -7.34 -13.39
CA ASN A 232 -4.28 -6.47 -14.55
C ASN A 232 -3.44 -5.22 -14.25
N LEU A 233 -3.22 -4.88 -12.98
CA LEU A 233 -2.56 -3.65 -12.57
C LEU A 233 -1.11 -3.90 -12.11
N CYS A 234 -0.88 -4.97 -11.35
CA CYS A 234 0.35 -5.14 -10.59
C CYS A 234 1.42 -5.90 -11.37
N ASP A 235 2.66 -5.44 -11.28
CA ASP A 235 3.83 -6.14 -11.80
C ASP A 235 4.12 -7.40 -10.97
N ARG A 236 3.83 -7.33 -9.66
CA ARG A 236 4.03 -8.39 -8.68
C ARG A 236 2.96 -8.34 -7.61
N VAL A 237 2.55 -9.52 -7.12
CA VAL A 237 1.51 -9.67 -6.10
C VAL A 237 2.04 -10.51 -4.95
N ALA A 238 1.87 -10.03 -3.72
CA ALA A 238 2.11 -10.76 -2.49
C ALA A 238 0.78 -11.17 -1.85
N VAL A 239 0.70 -12.41 -1.40
CA VAL A 239 -0.51 -12.97 -0.77
C VAL A 239 -0.26 -13.16 0.72
N LEU A 240 -1.08 -12.51 1.54
CA LEU A 240 -1.10 -12.74 2.99
C LEU A 240 -2.23 -13.70 3.36
N VAL A 241 -1.90 -14.66 4.23
CA VAL A 241 -2.88 -15.58 4.84
C VAL A 241 -2.54 -15.72 6.31
N GLN A 242 -3.52 -15.53 7.20
CA GLN A 242 -3.35 -15.64 8.66
C GLN A 242 -2.13 -14.89 9.24
N GLY A 243 -1.81 -13.74 8.66
CA GLY A 243 -0.70 -12.88 9.09
C GLY A 243 0.65 -13.21 8.48
N GLU A 244 0.78 -14.24 7.66
CA GLU A 244 2.02 -14.67 7.02
C GLU A 244 1.97 -14.49 5.50
N LYS A 245 3.13 -14.28 4.88
CA LYS A 245 3.24 -14.22 3.43
C LYS A 245 3.28 -15.63 2.84
N LEU A 246 2.21 -16.02 2.16
CA LEU A 246 2.06 -17.35 1.57
C LEU A 246 2.89 -17.51 0.30
N VAL A 247 2.78 -16.55 -0.61
CA VAL A 247 3.45 -16.54 -1.92
C VAL A 247 3.61 -15.12 -2.41
N GLU A 248 4.60 -14.89 -3.26
CA GLU A 248 4.84 -13.64 -3.95
C GLU A 248 5.39 -13.93 -5.35
N GLY A 249 4.85 -13.26 -6.37
CA GLY A 249 5.24 -13.46 -7.76
C GLY A 249 4.42 -12.65 -8.74
N THR A 250 4.58 -12.95 -10.04
CA THR A 250 3.71 -12.37 -11.09
C THR A 250 2.27 -12.84 -10.92
N SER A 251 1.35 -12.16 -11.62
CA SER A 251 -0.07 -12.54 -11.61
C SER A 251 -0.29 -14.01 -11.96
N GLU A 252 0.46 -14.54 -12.94
CA GLU A 252 0.36 -15.93 -13.38
C GLU A 252 0.80 -16.91 -12.29
N VAL A 253 1.90 -16.61 -11.59
CA VAL A 253 2.41 -17.43 -10.48
C VAL A 253 1.38 -17.51 -9.36
N VAL A 254 0.82 -16.37 -8.96
CA VAL A 254 -0.14 -16.29 -7.88
C VAL A 254 -1.48 -16.95 -8.24
N GLN A 255 -1.95 -16.78 -9.48
CA GLN A 255 -3.19 -17.41 -9.96
C GLN A 255 -3.07 -18.94 -10.07
N GLY A 256 -1.87 -19.44 -10.37
CA GLY A 256 -1.61 -20.87 -10.50
C GLY A 256 -1.32 -21.59 -9.19
N ASP A 257 -1.21 -20.87 -8.05
CA ASP A 257 -0.90 -21.48 -6.76
C ASP A 257 -2.18 -22.00 -6.07
N GLU A 258 -2.29 -23.34 -5.95
CA GLU A 258 -3.44 -24.01 -5.35
C GLU A 258 -3.67 -23.60 -3.89
N ARG A 259 -2.61 -23.22 -3.15
CA ARG A 259 -2.70 -22.74 -1.76
C ARG A 259 -3.43 -21.38 -1.69
N VAL A 260 -3.23 -20.53 -2.70
CA VAL A 260 -3.96 -19.26 -2.80
C VAL A 260 -5.44 -19.52 -3.01
N VAL A 261 -5.78 -20.43 -3.94
CA VAL A 261 -7.18 -20.81 -4.22
C VAL A 261 -7.82 -21.37 -2.95
N ALA A 262 -7.16 -22.30 -2.28
CA ALA A 262 -7.64 -22.91 -1.04
C ALA A 262 -7.88 -21.88 0.07
N ALA A 263 -6.95 -20.94 0.25
CA ALA A 263 -7.07 -19.87 1.26
C ALA A 263 -8.29 -18.96 1.05
N TYR A 264 -8.71 -18.73 -0.20
CA TYR A 264 -9.90 -17.95 -0.52
C TYR A 264 -11.20 -18.75 -0.44
N LEU A 265 -11.16 -20.06 -0.70
CA LEU A 265 -12.30 -20.96 -0.55
C LEU A 265 -12.52 -21.41 0.91
N GLY A 266 -11.57 -21.11 1.80
CA GLY A 266 -11.60 -21.51 3.20
C GLY A 266 -11.33 -23.01 3.43
N THR A 267 -10.78 -23.70 2.42
CA THR A 267 -10.33 -25.10 2.55
C THR A 267 -8.91 -25.14 3.10
N PRO A 268 -8.61 -26.01 4.10
CA PRO A 268 -7.24 -26.21 4.56
C PRO A 268 -6.35 -26.69 3.41
N TYR A 269 -5.13 -26.19 3.35
CA TYR A 269 -4.09 -26.67 2.44
C TYR A 269 -2.90 -27.19 3.25
N GLU A 270 -2.09 -28.07 2.67
CA GLU A 270 -0.94 -28.64 3.35
C GLU A 270 0.03 -27.53 3.81
N GLY A 271 0.29 -27.46 5.15
CA GLY A 271 1.08 -26.39 5.77
C GLY A 271 0.31 -25.11 6.13
N ALA A 272 -1.04 -25.13 6.10
CA ALA A 272 -1.82 -24.01 6.64
C ALA A 272 -1.57 -23.88 8.17
N PRO A 273 -1.36 -22.66 8.72
CA PRO A 273 -1.27 -22.46 10.16
C PRO A 273 -2.53 -23.02 10.84
N GLY A 274 -2.38 -24.00 11.74
CA GLY A 274 -3.49 -24.73 12.40
C GLY A 274 -4.06 -25.91 11.61
N ALA A 275 -3.48 -26.31 10.47
CA ALA A 275 -3.91 -27.50 9.73
C ALA A 275 -3.77 -28.78 10.56
N ASP A 276 -2.76 -28.86 11.41
CA ASP A 276 -2.55 -30.00 12.31
C ASP A 276 -3.65 -30.12 13.38
N GLU A 277 -4.19 -29.00 13.87
CA GLU A 277 -5.30 -29.00 14.84
C GLU A 277 -6.63 -29.42 14.17
N VAL A 278 -6.85 -29.07 12.92
CA VAL A 278 -8.07 -29.44 12.17
C VAL A 278 -8.02 -30.92 11.79
N ALA A 279 -6.88 -31.43 11.38
CA ALA A 279 -6.69 -32.86 11.08
C ALA A 279 -6.92 -33.74 12.30
N GLU A 280 -6.44 -33.34 13.49
CA GLU A 280 -6.69 -34.05 14.73
C GLU A 280 -8.18 -34.10 15.14
N VAL A 281 -8.93 -33.02 14.82
CA VAL A 281 -10.37 -32.97 15.13
C VAL A 281 -11.17 -33.84 14.14
N GLU A 282 -10.85 -33.82 12.86
CA GLU A 282 -11.51 -34.64 11.83
C GLU A 282 -11.23 -36.16 12.09
N ASP A 283 -9.98 -36.52 12.44
CA ASP A 283 -9.65 -37.90 12.82
C ASP A 283 -10.37 -38.33 14.10
N ALA A 284 -10.53 -37.46 15.07
CA ALA A 284 -11.27 -37.74 16.30
C ALA A 284 -12.76 -37.93 16.07
N GLU A 285 -13.39 -37.14 15.18
CA GLU A 285 -14.78 -37.28 14.79
C GLU A 285 -15.03 -38.55 13.95
N ALA A 286 -14.12 -38.87 13.02
CA ALA A 286 -14.19 -40.09 12.23
C ALA A 286 -14.11 -41.36 13.09
N GLN A 287 -13.29 -41.34 14.13
CA GLN A 287 -13.17 -42.48 15.09
C GLN A 287 -14.40 -42.56 16.01
N SER A 288 -15.05 -41.45 16.36
CA SER A 288 -16.25 -41.43 17.18
C SER A 288 -17.49 -41.95 16.46
N THR A 289 -17.59 -41.76 15.15
CA THR A 289 -18.70 -42.24 14.32
C THR A 289 -18.61 -43.72 13.97
N SER A 290 -17.40 -44.29 13.90
CA SER A 290 -17.19 -45.72 13.63
C SER A 290 -17.44 -46.65 14.84
N GLY A 291 -17.48 -46.07 16.07
CA GLY A 291 -17.73 -46.82 17.30
C GLY A 291 -19.19 -47.06 17.64
N THR A 292 -20.16 -46.49 16.94
CA THR A 292 -21.58 -46.53 17.34
C THR A 292 -22.46 -47.50 16.53
N GLU A 293 -21.91 -48.19 15.53
CA GLU A 293 -22.64 -49.20 14.73
C GLU A 293 -22.51 -50.66 15.19
N GLY A 294 -21.82 -50.91 16.31
CA GLY A 294 -21.49 -52.28 16.80
C GLY A 294 -22.37 -52.84 17.87
N GLU A 295 -23.41 -52.15 18.37
CA GLU A 295 -24.22 -52.64 19.51
C GLU A 295 -25.73 -52.55 19.29
N LYS A 296 -26.24 -53.34 18.34
CA LYS A 296 -27.63 -53.81 18.28
C LYS A 296 -27.75 -55.13 17.48
N GLN A 297 -27.53 -56.24 18.16
CA GLN A 297 -28.16 -57.53 17.88
C GLN A 297 -28.51 -58.20 19.21
#